data_706bfeee3994483ac498991b19239936
#
_entry.id   706bfeee3994483ac498991b19239936
#
_cell.length_a   1.000
_cell.length_b   1.000
_cell.length_c   1.000
_cell.angle_alpha   90.00
_cell.angle_beta   90.00
_cell.angle_gamma   90.00
#
_symmetry.space_group_name_H-M   'P 1'
#
loop_
_entity.id
_entity.type
_entity.pdbx_description
1 polymer ?
#
loop_
_entity_poly.entity_id
_entity_poly.type
_entity_poly.pdbx_seq_one_letter_code
_entity_poly.pdbx_strand_id
1 'polypeptide(L)'
;MDVKIKDIKVFLTEPDNIRLVTVKINTTEPELYGIGDATFTQRPTAVATAINDYLKPFLIGKNVSDIEDIWQTSYVSSYWRNGPVLNNALSGIDQALWDIKGKMANMPVYDLLGGRAREAAAVYVHASGSNVVEVEDQVHSFIEKGFHHIRVQMATEGLTSNYGSKKKTKNTPDPKAFTGPKWITSWIPNESNSDLIVAHPAGIFEPKPYLRSAIKLFEHLRNSVGWDFEMLHDVHERIPPILGVWFAKEVEKYQLFFLEDLFSPEDNQYFKMVRNQCSTPIAMGELWNNPHEVIPMIKDRLIDFIRIHMSQIGGITQLRKYQQWESYLMYVQLGMGQEIHHL
;
A
#
# COMPACT_ATOMS: atom_id res chain seq x y z
N MET A 1 -0.64 12.00 -33.91
CA MET A 1 -0.52 10.61 -34.45
C MET A 1 -1.70 9.81 -33.92
N ASP A 2 -2.32 9.00 -34.77
CA ASP A 2 -3.45 8.14 -34.36
C ASP A 2 -2.93 6.77 -33.88
N VAL A 3 -2.21 6.78 -32.77
CA VAL A 3 -1.64 5.57 -32.17
C VAL A 3 -2.71 4.89 -31.32
N LYS A 4 -2.97 3.62 -31.57
CA LYS A 4 -4.04 2.87 -30.91
C LYS A 4 -3.51 1.70 -30.10
N ILE A 5 -4.29 1.29 -29.10
CA ILE A 5 -4.06 0.05 -28.34
C ILE A 5 -4.25 -1.13 -29.29
N LYS A 6 -3.17 -1.89 -29.51
CA LYS A 6 -3.17 -3.09 -30.36
C LYS A 6 -3.40 -4.36 -29.55
N ASP A 7 -2.77 -4.46 -28.39
CA ASP A 7 -2.87 -5.64 -27.51
C ASP A 7 -2.53 -5.26 -26.08
N ILE A 8 -3.12 -5.97 -25.12
CA ILE A 8 -2.83 -5.84 -23.69
C ILE A 8 -2.42 -7.22 -23.18
N LYS A 9 -1.26 -7.29 -22.51
CA LYS A 9 -0.74 -8.50 -21.88
C LYS A 9 -0.58 -8.29 -20.38
N VAL A 10 -0.93 -9.32 -19.62
CA VAL A 10 -0.76 -9.34 -18.16
C VAL A 10 0.29 -10.38 -17.81
N PHE A 11 1.24 -10.00 -16.98
CA PHE A 11 2.29 -10.87 -16.48
C PHE A 11 2.13 -11.02 -14.97
N LEU A 12 2.05 -12.26 -14.52
CA LEU A 12 2.06 -12.61 -13.11
C LEU A 12 3.45 -13.13 -12.76
N THR A 13 4.11 -12.46 -11.83
CA THR A 13 5.45 -12.82 -11.34
C THR A 13 5.47 -12.89 -9.83
N GLU A 14 6.46 -13.54 -9.24
CA GLU A 14 6.57 -13.71 -7.79
C GLU A 14 8.04 -13.60 -7.32
N PRO A 15 8.72 -12.45 -7.56
CA PRO A 15 10.05 -12.22 -7.03
C PRO A 15 9.98 -12.17 -5.50
N ASP A 16 10.92 -12.83 -4.84
CA ASP A 16 11.07 -12.84 -3.38
C ASP A 16 9.77 -13.18 -2.60
N ASN A 17 8.91 -14.02 -3.20
CA ASN A 17 7.57 -14.40 -2.71
C ASN A 17 6.56 -13.22 -2.68
N ILE A 18 6.82 -12.14 -3.39
CA ILE A 18 5.88 -11.03 -3.57
C ILE A 18 5.22 -11.18 -4.94
N ARG A 19 3.89 -11.29 -4.98
CA ARG A 19 3.14 -11.44 -6.23
C ARG A 19 2.88 -10.10 -6.86
N LEU A 20 3.37 -9.96 -8.08
CA LEU A 20 3.21 -8.76 -8.89
C LEU A 20 2.31 -9.03 -10.08
N VAL A 21 1.56 -8.02 -10.48
CA VAL A 21 0.72 -8.01 -11.68
C VAL A 21 1.19 -6.87 -12.56
N THR A 22 1.94 -7.18 -13.60
CA THR A 22 2.43 -6.19 -14.56
C THR A 22 1.59 -6.20 -15.82
N VAL A 23 1.20 -5.02 -16.28
CA VAL A 23 0.46 -4.81 -17.53
C VAL A 23 1.38 -4.24 -18.59
N LYS A 24 1.35 -4.82 -19.79
CA LYS A 24 2.00 -4.27 -20.98
C LYS A 24 0.97 -3.96 -22.04
N ILE A 25 0.89 -2.70 -22.44
CA ILE A 25 0.09 -2.25 -23.59
C ILE A 25 0.99 -2.15 -24.82
N ASN A 26 0.72 -2.94 -25.85
CA ASN A 26 1.35 -2.80 -27.16
C ASN A 26 0.49 -1.90 -28.03
N THR A 27 1.13 -1.03 -28.82
CA THR A 27 0.44 -0.09 -29.70
C THR A 27 0.46 -0.52 -31.17
N THR A 28 -0.25 0.22 -32.02
CA THR A 28 -0.17 0.07 -33.47
C THR A 28 1.18 0.49 -34.06
N GLU A 29 1.94 1.30 -33.31
CA GLU A 29 3.30 1.66 -33.71
C GLU A 29 4.28 0.57 -33.27
N PRO A 30 5.11 0.05 -34.18
CA PRO A 30 6.15 -0.90 -33.82
C PRO A 30 7.08 -0.33 -32.72
N GLU A 31 7.47 -1.19 -31.77
CA GLU A 31 8.38 -0.88 -30.67
C GLU A 31 7.83 0.12 -29.62
N LEU A 32 6.69 0.76 -29.86
CA LEU A 32 6.04 1.62 -28.88
C LEU A 32 5.09 0.81 -27.99
N TYR A 33 5.44 0.71 -26.73
CA TYR A 33 4.63 0.04 -25.70
C TYR A 33 4.73 0.77 -24.36
N GLY A 34 3.80 0.51 -23.48
CA GLY A 34 3.84 0.98 -22.08
C GLY A 34 3.72 -0.15 -21.09
N ILE A 35 4.27 0.08 -19.90
CA ILE A 35 4.22 -0.83 -18.76
C ILE A 35 3.54 -0.11 -17.59
N GLY A 36 2.69 -0.84 -16.87
CA GLY A 36 2.03 -0.36 -15.67
C GLY A 36 1.88 -1.45 -14.63
N ASP A 37 1.73 -1.03 -13.39
CA ASP A 37 1.52 -1.89 -12.24
C ASP A 37 0.03 -2.02 -11.90
N ALA A 38 -0.43 -3.26 -11.74
CA ALA A 38 -1.78 -3.62 -11.34
C ALA A 38 -1.78 -4.51 -10.10
N THR A 39 -0.76 -4.41 -9.28
CA THR A 39 -0.52 -5.37 -8.21
C THR A 39 -1.53 -5.25 -7.07
N PHE A 40 -2.31 -6.31 -6.90
CA PHE A 40 -3.01 -6.66 -5.69
C PHE A 40 -2.51 -8.04 -5.24
N THR A 41 -1.52 -8.05 -4.37
CA THR A 41 -0.76 -9.26 -3.99
C THR A 41 -1.65 -10.41 -3.49
N GLN A 42 -2.77 -10.09 -2.84
CA GLN A 42 -3.69 -11.05 -2.27
C GLN A 42 -4.69 -11.63 -3.29
N ARG A 43 -4.90 -10.97 -4.44
CA ARG A 43 -5.88 -11.40 -5.46
C ARG A 43 -5.39 -11.19 -6.90
N PRO A 44 -4.15 -11.57 -7.24
CA PRO A 44 -3.55 -11.23 -8.54
C PRO A 44 -4.29 -11.82 -9.74
N THR A 45 -4.87 -13.02 -9.62
CA THR A 45 -5.68 -13.62 -10.71
C THR A 45 -7.00 -12.91 -10.92
N ALA A 46 -7.65 -12.42 -9.86
CA ALA A 46 -8.88 -11.66 -10.02
C ALA A 46 -8.61 -10.37 -10.82
N VAL A 47 -7.48 -9.70 -10.53
CA VAL A 47 -7.04 -8.52 -11.29
C VAL A 47 -6.70 -8.89 -12.74
N ALA A 48 -5.94 -9.97 -12.95
CA ALA A 48 -5.60 -10.44 -14.29
C ALA A 48 -6.84 -10.77 -15.11
N THR A 49 -7.86 -11.41 -14.51
CA THR A 49 -9.14 -11.71 -15.14
C THR A 49 -9.89 -10.43 -15.49
N ALA A 50 -9.96 -9.46 -14.57
CA ALA A 50 -10.59 -8.16 -14.81
C ALA A 50 -9.96 -7.45 -16.02
N ILE A 51 -8.64 -7.55 -16.18
CA ILE A 51 -7.96 -6.96 -17.33
C ILE A 51 -8.21 -7.77 -18.60
N ASN A 52 -7.96 -9.08 -18.60
CA ASN A 52 -7.96 -9.90 -19.80
C ASN A 52 -9.36 -10.06 -20.41
N ASP A 53 -10.36 -10.28 -19.56
CA ASP A 53 -11.70 -10.67 -20.01
C ASP A 53 -12.64 -9.47 -20.19
N TYR A 54 -12.35 -8.34 -19.53
CA TYR A 54 -13.22 -7.15 -19.52
C TYR A 54 -12.54 -5.90 -20.07
N LEU A 55 -11.42 -5.46 -19.50
CA LEU A 55 -10.77 -4.20 -19.94
C LEU A 55 -10.12 -4.35 -21.32
N LYS A 56 -9.41 -5.43 -21.58
CA LYS A 56 -8.73 -5.65 -22.86
C LYS A 56 -9.69 -5.58 -24.05
N PRO A 57 -10.78 -6.36 -24.14
CA PRO A 57 -11.70 -6.28 -25.28
C PRO A 57 -12.38 -4.91 -25.40
N PHE A 58 -12.58 -4.21 -24.30
CA PHE A 58 -13.16 -2.88 -24.28
C PHE A 58 -12.21 -1.79 -24.80
N LEU A 59 -10.89 -1.97 -24.63
CA LEU A 59 -9.87 -0.95 -24.89
C LEU A 59 -9.15 -1.12 -26.22
N ILE A 60 -9.12 -2.31 -26.81
CA ILE A 60 -8.50 -2.54 -28.14
C ILE A 60 -9.06 -1.57 -29.16
N GLY A 61 -8.16 -0.90 -29.90
CA GLY A 61 -8.50 0.09 -30.92
C GLY A 61 -8.73 1.52 -30.43
N LYS A 62 -8.78 1.76 -29.13
CA LYS A 62 -8.83 3.12 -28.56
C LYS A 62 -7.50 3.84 -28.76
N ASN A 63 -7.54 5.16 -28.90
CA ASN A 63 -6.36 6.01 -29.02
C ASN A 63 -5.63 6.07 -27.65
N VAL A 64 -4.32 5.82 -27.64
CA VAL A 64 -3.52 5.80 -26.41
C VAL A 64 -3.38 7.17 -25.74
N SER A 65 -3.69 8.25 -26.45
CA SER A 65 -3.61 9.61 -25.92
C SER A 65 -4.82 10.02 -25.09
N ASP A 66 -5.94 9.28 -25.21
CA ASP A 66 -7.21 9.60 -24.56
C ASP A 66 -7.27 9.04 -23.13
N ILE A 67 -6.20 9.27 -22.35
CA ILE A 67 -5.99 8.65 -21.04
C ILE A 67 -7.16 8.91 -20.09
N GLU A 68 -7.61 10.18 -20.00
CA GLU A 68 -8.69 10.56 -19.09
C GLU A 68 -10.03 9.92 -19.50
N ASP A 69 -10.35 9.87 -20.82
CA ASP A 69 -11.55 9.19 -21.32
C ASP A 69 -11.48 7.68 -21.05
N ILE A 70 -10.35 7.06 -21.33
CA ILE A 70 -10.13 5.63 -21.06
C ILE A 70 -10.31 5.36 -19.58
N TRP A 71 -9.74 6.19 -18.70
CA TRP A 71 -9.88 6.04 -17.26
C TRP A 71 -11.35 6.12 -16.83
N GLN A 72 -12.04 7.18 -17.22
CA GLN A 72 -13.44 7.43 -16.83
C GLN A 72 -14.38 6.35 -17.37
N THR A 73 -14.25 6.02 -18.65
CA THR A 73 -15.12 5.02 -19.27
C THR A 73 -14.87 3.62 -18.72
N SER A 74 -13.60 3.25 -18.44
CA SER A 74 -13.28 1.98 -17.80
C SER A 74 -13.83 1.90 -16.37
N TYR A 75 -13.73 3.00 -15.60
CA TYR A 75 -14.22 3.06 -14.23
C TYR A 75 -15.73 2.85 -14.14
N VAL A 76 -16.50 3.39 -15.08
CA VAL A 76 -17.96 3.30 -15.08
C VAL A 76 -18.54 2.15 -15.90
N SER A 77 -17.72 1.48 -16.71
CA SER A 77 -18.16 0.48 -17.72
C SER A 77 -18.93 -0.69 -17.13
N SER A 78 -18.65 -1.09 -15.92
CA SER A 78 -19.28 -2.23 -15.25
C SER A 78 -20.52 -1.84 -14.43
N TYR A 79 -20.93 -0.57 -14.42
CA TYR A 79 -21.96 0.01 -13.55
C TYR A 79 -21.58 -0.05 -12.05
N TRP A 80 -21.31 -1.23 -11.50
CA TRP A 80 -20.69 -1.42 -10.17
C TRP A 80 -19.19 -1.24 -10.30
N ARG A 81 -18.66 -0.36 -9.52
CA ARG A 81 -17.30 0.15 -9.66
C ARG A 81 -16.60 0.26 -8.32
N ASN A 82 -15.30 0.59 -8.38
CA ASN A 82 -14.47 0.75 -7.21
C ASN A 82 -13.97 -0.58 -6.61
N GLY A 83 -13.22 -0.49 -5.53
CA GLY A 83 -12.66 -1.63 -4.83
C GLY A 83 -11.32 -2.11 -5.40
N PRO A 84 -10.57 -2.91 -4.60
CA PRO A 84 -9.18 -3.20 -4.89
C PRO A 84 -8.96 -3.96 -6.21
N VAL A 85 -9.84 -4.88 -6.60
CA VAL A 85 -9.65 -5.64 -7.85
C VAL A 85 -9.81 -4.74 -9.07
N LEU A 86 -10.90 -3.96 -9.12
CA LEU A 86 -11.19 -3.12 -10.29
C LEU A 86 -10.23 -1.94 -10.39
N ASN A 87 -9.91 -1.31 -9.26
CA ASN A 87 -9.00 -0.17 -9.25
C ASN A 87 -7.56 -0.57 -9.62
N ASN A 88 -7.06 -1.71 -9.11
CA ASN A 88 -5.73 -2.18 -9.49
C ASN A 88 -5.68 -2.57 -10.98
N ALA A 89 -6.73 -3.21 -11.51
CA ALA A 89 -6.82 -3.49 -12.94
C ALA A 89 -6.76 -2.20 -13.78
N LEU A 90 -7.53 -1.19 -13.38
CA LEU A 90 -7.54 0.12 -14.04
C LEU A 90 -6.19 0.83 -13.93
N SER A 91 -5.54 0.74 -12.76
CA SER A 91 -4.22 1.33 -12.52
C SER A 91 -3.16 0.82 -13.50
N GLY A 92 -3.11 -0.49 -13.73
CA GLY A 92 -2.14 -1.07 -14.67
C GLY A 92 -2.31 -0.54 -16.09
N ILE A 93 -3.56 -0.33 -16.52
CA ILE A 93 -3.87 0.31 -17.81
C ILE A 93 -3.44 1.77 -17.82
N ASP A 94 -3.83 2.52 -16.80
CA ASP A 94 -3.55 3.95 -16.68
C ASP A 94 -2.04 4.25 -16.69
N GLN A 95 -1.27 3.55 -15.86
CA GLN A 95 0.17 3.72 -15.79
C GLN A 95 0.85 3.37 -17.13
N ALA A 96 0.42 2.28 -17.78
CA ALA A 96 0.95 1.91 -19.10
C ALA A 96 0.66 2.97 -20.16
N LEU A 97 -0.49 3.63 -20.11
CA LEU A 97 -0.84 4.74 -21.02
C LEU A 97 0.01 5.98 -20.75
N TRP A 98 0.26 6.31 -19.48
CA TRP A 98 1.18 7.39 -19.11
C TRP A 98 2.62 7.11 -19.55
N ASP A 99 3.09 5.86 -19.44
CA ASP A 99 4.41 5.44 -19.94
C ASP A 99 4.49 5.60 -21.47
N ILE A 100 3.47 5.19 -22.23
CA ILE A 100 3.38 5.44 -23.67
C ILE A 100 3.44 6.93 -23.97
N LYS A 101 2.69 7.75 -23.24
CA LYS A 101 2.65 9.20 -23.44
C LYS A 101 4.02 9.83 -23.21
N GLY A 102 4.73 9.41 -22.17
CA GLY A 102 6.11 9.83 -21.91
C GLY A 102 7.05 9.48 -23.06
N LYS A 103 7.00 8.25 -23.55
CA LYS A 103 7.80 7.78 -24.70
C LYS A 103 7.48 8.54 -25.98
N MET A 104 6.19 8.78 -26.27
CA MET A 104 5.78 9.58 -27.44
C MET A 104 6.27 11.02 -27.36
N ALA A 105 6.31 11.60 -26.16
CA ALA A 105 6.81 12.96 -25.93
C ALA A 105 8.34 13.02 -25.80
N ASN A 106 9.04 11.89 -25.77
CA ASN A 106 10.46 11.78 -25.42
C ASN A 106 10.80 12.48 -24.09
N MET A 107 9.93 12.31 -23.09
CA MET A 107 10.03 12.91 -21.77
C MET A 107 9.72 11.89 -20.68
N PRO A 108 10.39 11.92 -19.52
CA PRO A 108 9.94 11.12 -18.37
C PRO A 108 8.57 11.60 -17.91
N VAL A 109 7.79 10.68 -17.34
CA VAL A 109 6.41 10.96 -16.92
C VAL A 109 6.33 12.11 -15.92
N TYR A 110 7.29 12.23 -15.00
CA TYR A 110 7.29 13.33 -14.03
C TYR A 110 7.39 14.73 -14.68
N ASP A 111 8.07 14.86 -15.81
CA ASP A 111 8.12 16.14 -16.56
C ASP A 111 6.76 16.48 -17.19
N LEU A 112 6.02 15.46 -17.67
CA LEU A 112 4.64 15.65 -18.13
C LEU A 112 3.69 16.05 -16.99
N LEU A 113 4.03 15.72 -15.76
CA LEU A 113 3.26 16.04 -14.56
C LEU A 113 3.60 17.37 -13.91
N GLY A 114 4.57 18.12 -14.47
CA GLY A 114 4.94 19.45 -13.97
C GLY A 114 6.41 19.59 -13.60
N GLY A 115 7.21 18.55 -13.78
CA GLY A 115 8.64 18.57 -13.55
C GLY A 115 9.07 18.13 -12.14
N ARG A 116 10.37 18.12 -11.95
CA ARG A 116 10.98 17.63 -10.73
C ARG A 116 10.97 18.66 -9.62
N ALA A 117 10.32 18.35 -8.49
CA ALA A 117 10.27 19.20 -7.32
C ALA A 117 11.45 18.97 -6.34
N ARG A 118 12.12 17.82 -6.43
CA ARG A 118 13.25 17.44 -5.55
C ARG A 118 14.15 16.43 -6.24
N GLU A 119 15.38 16.28 -5.74
CA GLU A 119 16.36 15.34 -6.28
C GLU A 119 16.07 13.89 -5.90
N ALA A 120 15.56 13.68 -4.68
CA ALA A 120 15.24 12.36 -4.14
C ALA A 120 14.05 12.43 -3.20
N ALA A 121 13.37 11.31 -3.03
CA ALA A 121 12.34 11.13 -1.99
C ALA A 121 12.99 10.55 -0.73
N ALA A 122 12.60 11.07 0.44
CA ALA A 122 12.91 10.41 1.70
C ALA A 122 12.16 9.08 1.78
N VAL A 123 12.83 8.06 2.27
CA VAL A 123 12.27 6.72 2.43
C VAL A 123 12.37 6.27 3.88
N TYR A 124 11.54 5.33 4.27
CA TYR A 124 11.69 4.64 5.54
C TYR A 124 11.88 3.13 5.31
N VAL A 125 12.44 2.48 6.32
CA VAL A 125 12.72 1.04 6.33
C VAL A 125 11.99 0.35 7.46
N HIS A 126 11.88 -0.98 7.39
CA HIS A 126 11.13 -1.78 8.34
C HIS A 126 12.06 -2.59 9.24
N ALA A 127 12.14 -2.22 10.52
CA ALA A 127 12.79 -3.01 11.57
C ALA A 127 11.76 -3.90 12.25
N SER A 128 12.02 -5.19 12.29
CA SER A 128 11.11 -6.18 12.87
C SER A 128 11.87 -7.30 13.58
N GLY A 129 11.28 -7.88 14.59
CA GLY A 129 11.89 -8.97 15.36
C GLY A 129 10.89 -9.72 16.23
N SER A 130 11.32 -10.82 16.81
CA SER A 130 10.52 -11.62 17.74
C SER A 130 10.48 -11.02 19.16
N ASN A 131 11.40 -10.12 19.46
CA ASN A 131 11.54 -9.44 20.74
C ASN A 131 12.17 -8.06 20.56
N VAL A 132 12.21 -7.26 21.63
CA VAL A 132 12.70 -5.88 21.57
C VAL A 132 14.17 -5.78 21.15
N VAL A 133 15.01 -6.72 21.52
CA VAL A 133 16.45 -6.72 21.20
C VAL A 133 16.67 -6.95 19.71
N GLU A 134 15.97 -7.91 19.11
CA GLU A 134 16.06 -8.18 17.67
C GLU A 134 15.60 -6.95 16.85
N VAL A 135 14.59 -6.22 17.31
CA VAL A 135 14.15 -4.98 16.66
C VAL A 135 15.20 -3.89 16.80
N GLU A 136 15.78 -3.73 18.02
CA GLU A 136 16.84 -2.76 18.29
C GLU A 136 18.07 -2.99 17.41
N ASP A 137 18.52 -4.26 17.28
CA ASP A 137 19.65 -4.63 16.41
C ASP A 137 19.40 -4.20 14.95
N GLN A 138 18.18 -4.39 14.46
CA GLN A 138 17.82 -3.93 13.11
C GLN A 138 17.76 -2.40 13.01
N VAL A 139 17.25 -1.70 14.03
CA VAL A 139 17.24 -0.24 14.07
C VAL A 139 18.67 0.29 13.98
N HIS A 140 19.59 -0.23 14.79
CA HIS A 140 21.01 0.14 14.72
C HIS A 140 21.61 -0.12 13.32
N SER A 141 21.35 -1.30 12.75
CA SER A 141 21.82 -1.63 11.39
C SER A 141 21.30 -0.66 10.32
N PHE A 142 20.08 -0.18 10.44
CA PHE A 142 19.53 0.81 9.51
C PHE A 142 20.11 2.20 9.71
N ILE A 143 20.30 2.62 10.96
CA ILE A 143 20.96 3.90 11.29
C ILE A 143 22.40 3.92 10.72
N GLU A 144 23.16 2.83 10.89
CA GLU A 144 24.50 2.69 10.33
C GLU A 144 24.52 2.79 8.79
N LYS A 145 23.45 2.38 8.11
CA LYS A 145 23.25 2.52 6.67
C LYS A 145 22.76 3.91 6.23
N GLY A 146 22.55 4.82 7.17
CA GLY A 146 22.12 6.19 6.92
C GLY A 146 20.59 6.39 6.83
N PHE A 147 19.78 5.42 7.23
CA PHE A 147 18.32 5.60 7.30
C PHE A 147 17.93 6.26 8.62
N HIS A 148 17.11 7.32 8.52
CA HIS A 148 16.63 8.07 9.68
C HIS A 148 15.17 7.77 10.04
N HIS A 149 14.37 7.28 9.10
CA HIS A 149 12.97 6.95 9.30
C HIS A 149 12.81 5.42 9.35
N ILE A 150 12.38 4.89 10.49
CA ILE A 150 12.36 3.45 10.71
C ILE A 150 11.01 3.04 11.31
N ARG A 151 10.26 2.22 10.55
CA ARG A 151 9.05 1.58 11.04
C ARG A 151 9.42 0.39 11.91
N VAL A 152 8.96 0.38 13.14
CA VAL A 152 9.30 -0.65 14.12
C VAL A 152 8.10 -1.54 14.42
N GLN A 153 8.30 -2.85 14.38
CA GLN A 153 7.27 -3.84 14.68
C GLN A 153 7.87 -5.05 15.39
N MET A 154 7.09 -5.63 16.30
CA MET A 154 7.47 -6.84 17.02
C MET A 154 6.45 -7.95 16.75
N ALA A 155 6.94 -9.19 16.72
CA ALA A 155 6.09 -10.37 16.60
C ALA A 155 4.99 -10.38 17.66
N THR A 156 3.77 -10.67 17.22
CA THR A 156 2.59 -10.68 18.08
C THR A 156 1.93 -12.05 18.01
N GLU A 157 1.53 -12.57 19.16
CA GLU A 157 0.77 -13.80 19.25
C GLU A 157 -0.56 -13.67 18.47
N GLY A 158 -0.97 -14.73 17.78
CA GLY A 158 -2.16 -14.73 16.95
C GLY A 158 -2.00 -14.13 15.56
N LEU A 159 -0.80 -13.59 15.22
CA LEU A 159 -0.47 -13.12 13.87
C LEU A 159 0.70 -13.93 13.32
N THR A 160 0.52 -14.59 12.18
CA THR A 160 1.56 -15.43 11.56
C THR A 160 2.43 -14.66 10.58
N SER A 161 1.96 -13.55 10.01
CA SER A 161 2.76 -12.63 9.24
C SER A 161 3.04 -11.38 10.08
N ASN A 162 4.17 -11.37 10.68
CA ASN A 162 4.74 -10.10 11.01
C ASN A 162 5.57 -9.70 9.82
N TYR A 163 5.37 -8.53 9.30
CA TYR A 163 6.28 -7.95 8.36
C TYR A 163 7.70 -8.16 8.90
N GLY A 164 8.41 -9.15 8.34
CA GLY A 164 9.79 -9.44 8.68
C GLY A 164 10.10 -10.59 9.65
N SER A 165 9.16 -11.21 10.35
CA SER A 165 9.52 -12.39 11.14
C SER A 165 9.49 -13.67 10.29
N LYS A 166 10.66 -14.17 9.96
CA LYS A 166 10.86 -15.44 9.20
C LYS A 166 10.59 -16.70 10.02
N LYS A 167 9.97 -16.65 11.19
CA LYS A 167 9.63 -17.86 11.92
C LYS A 167 8.41 -18.52 11.28
N LYS A 168 8.67 -19.51 10.41
CA LYS A 168 7.69 -20.54 10.10
C LYS A 168 7.27 -21.18 11.42
N THR A 169 6.05 -20.94 11.85
CA THR A 169 5.47 -21.72 12.95
C THR A 169 5.41 -23.18 12.49
N LYS A 170 5.71 -24.14 13.36
CA LYS A 170 5.68 -25.57 13.06
C LYS A 170 4.30 -26.07 12.56
N ASN A 171 3.28 -25.22 12.60
CA ASN A 171 1.88 -25.51 12.30
C ASN A 171 1.32 -24.72 11.12
N THR A 172 2.16 -24.19 10.22
CA THR A 172 1.65 -23.65 8.96
C THR A 172 0.88 -24.76 8.24
N PRO A 173 -0.38 -24.56 7.82
CA PRO A 173 -1.11 -25.57 7.06
C PRO A 173 -0.27 -26.06 5.89
N ASP A 174 -0.25 -27.37 5.64
CA ASP A 174 0.54 -27.96 4.56
C ASP A 174 0.10 -27.33 3.23
N PRO A 175 0.97 -26.58 2.53
CA PRO A 175 0.63 -26.02 1.23
C PRO A 175 0.20 -27.09 0.21
N LYS A 176 0.57 -28.36 0.44
CA LYS A 176 0.20 -29.49 -0.41
C LYS A 176 -1.28 -29.87 -0.30
N ALA A 177 -1.97 -29.42 0.75
CA ALA A 177 -3.41 -29.65 0.91
C ALA A 177 -4.26 -28.79 -0.04
N PHE A 178 -3.66 -27.76 -0.66
CA PHE A 178 -4.36 -26.89 -1.59
C PHE A 178 -4.15 -27.35 -3.04
N THR A 179 -5.23 -27.65 -3.74
CA THR A 179 -5.22 -28.15 -5.11
C THR A 179 -5.27 -27.08 -6.20
N GLY A 180 -5.23 -25.81 -5.84
CA GLY A 180 -5.21 -24.67 -6.75
C GLY A 180 -3.85 -24.47 -7.45
N PRO A 181 -3.74 -23.45 -8.33
CA PRO A 181 -2.48 -23.14 -9.00
C PRO A 181 -1.33 -22.94 -8.01
N LYS A 182 -0.15 -23.44 -8.37
CA LYS A 182 1.01 -23.52 -7.48
C LYS A 182 1.44 -22.17 -6.84
N TRP A 183 1.22 -21.09 -7.56
CA TRP A 183 1.49 -19.72 -7.11
C TRP A 183 0.42 -19.18 -6.14
N ILE A 184 -0.74 -19.84 -5.99
CA ILE A 184 -1.71 -19.57 -4.92
C ILE A 184 -1.33 -20.34 -3.65
N THR A 185 -0.63 -21.48 -3.76
CA THR A 185 -0.30 -22.30 -2.59
C THR A 185 0.83 -21.74 -1.75
N SER A 186 1.71 -20.91 -2.31
CA SER A 186 2.70 -20.17 -1.53
C SER A 186 2.04 -19.07 -0.69
N TRP A 187 0.79 -18.75 -1.00
CA TRP A 187 -0.01 -17.76 -0.34
C TRP A 187 -1.27 -18.40 0.24
N ILE A 188 -1.11 -19.12 1.28
CA ILE A 188 -2.22 -19.43 2.17
C ILE A 188 -2.75 -18.10 2.68
N PRO A 189 -4.08 -17.91 2.65
CA PRO A 189 -4.70 -16.66 3.03
C PRO A 189 -3.97 -16.05 4.21
N ASN A 190 -3.79 -14.74 4.16
CA ASN A 190 -3.29 -14.06 5.32
C ASN A 190 -4.05 -14.59 6.55
N GLU A 191 -3.47 -14.48 7.67
CA GLU A 191 -3.93 -15.10 8.90
C GLU A 191 -5.39 -14.78 9.21
N SER A 192 -5.84 -13.59 8.84
CA SER A 192 -7.24 -13.18 9.03
C SER A 192 -8.24 -14.09 8.33
N ASN A 193 -7.88 -14.64 7.17
CA ASN A 193 -8.77 -15.56 6.47
C ASN A 193 -8.70 -16.98 7.02
N SER A 194 -7.56 -17.40 7.58
CA SER A 194 -7.43 -18.70 8.23
C SER A 194 -8.18 -18.72 9.57
N ASP A 195 -8.23 -17.60 10.26
CA ASP A 195 -8.92 -17.45 11.55
C ASP A 195 -10.43 -17.62 11.43
N LEU A 196 -11.00 -17.33 10.26
CA LEU A 196 -12.42 -17.53 9.97
C LEU A 196 -12.80 -19.00 9.72
N ILE A 197 -11.82 -19.85 9.41
CA ILE A 197 -12.07 -21.23 8.93
C ILE A 197 -11.68 -22.27 9.97
N VAL A 198 -10.60 -22.04 10.73
CA VAL A 198 -10.03 -22.99 11.67
C VAL A 198 -9.43 -22.24 12.86
N ALA A 199 -9.51 -22.81 14.06
CA ALA A 199 -8.77 -22.30 15.20
C ALA A 199 -7.29 -22.14 14.80
N HIS A 200 -6.80 -20.90 14.80
CA HIS A 200 -5.51 -20.57 14.24
C HIS A 200 -4.39 -21.16 15.10
N PRO A 201 -3.45 -21.90 14.51
CA PRO A 201 -2.40 -22.58 15.30
C PRO A 201 -1.43 -21.62 15.98
N ALA A 202 -1.40 -20.35 15.59
CA ALA A 202 -0.57 -19.31 16.21
C ALA A 202 -1.21 -18.66 17.45
N GLY A 203 -2.39 -19.13 17.87
CA GLY A 203 -3.16 -18.54 18.98
C GLY A 203 -4.20 -17.53 18.52
N ILE A 204 -4.84 -16.88 19.48
CA ILE A 204 -5.87 -15.87 19.25
C ILE A 204 -5.21 -14.49 19.34
N PHE A 205 -5.43 -13.66 18.32
CA PHE A 205 -5.01 -12.25 18.41
C PHE A 205 -5.86 -11.49 19.43
N GLU A 206 -5.21 -10.87 20.40
CA GLU A 206 -5.83 -10.00 21.37
C GLU A 206 -5.29 -8.57 21.26
N PRO A 207 -6.14 -7.57 21.00
CA PRO A 207 -5.72 -6.18 20.82
C PRO A 207 -4.93 -5.60 22.00
N LYS A 208 -5.38 -5.83 23.24
CA LYS A 208 -4.73 -5.25 24.42
C LYS A 208 -3.31 -5.76 24.69
N PRO A 209 -3.00 -7.07 24.61
CA PRO A 209 -1.63 -7.57 24.65
C PRO A 209 -0.75 -6.98 23.56
N TYR A 210 -1.26 -6.90 22.32
CA TYR A 210 -0.55 -6.26 21.21
C TYR A 210 -0.18 -4.80 21.54
N LEU A 211 -1.13 -3.99 21.98
CA LEU A 211 -0.91 -2.58 22.28
C LEU A 211 0.12 -2.39 23.41
N ARG A 212 0.06 -3.20 24.47
CA ARG A 212 1.07 -3.18 25.54
C ARG A 212 2.46 -3.55 25.03
N SER A 213 2.52 -4.51 24.11
CA SER A 213 3.76 -4.94 23.49
C SER A 213 4.39 -3.83 22.63
N ALA A 214 3.57 -3.13 21.83
CA ALA A 214 4.02 -1.98 21.05
C ALA A 214 4.54 -0.84 21.94
N ILE A 215 3.80 -0.48 22.99
CA ILE A 215 4.23 0.55 23.96
C ILE A 215 5.58 0.16 24.60
N LYS A 216 5.75 -1.09 25.01
CA LYS A 216 7.01 -1.59 25.57
C LYS A 216 8.16 -1.49 24.56
N LEU A 217 7.91 -1.77 23.29
CA LEU A 217 8.90 -1.62 22.22
C LEU A 217 9.33 -0.15 22.07
N PHE A 218 8.37 0.78 22.03
CA PHE A 218 8.68 2.21 21.88
C PHE A 218 9.47 2.74 23.07
N GLU A 219 9.06 2.40 24.29
CA GLU A 219 9.78 2.75 25.50
C GLU A 219 11.21 2.21 25.49
N HIS A 220 11.38 0.95 25.12
CA HIS A 220 12.69 0.32 25.01
C HIS A 220 13.58 1.07 24.00
N LEU A 221 13.11 1.29 22.79
CA LEU A 221 13.90 1.95 21.75
C LEU A 221 14.23 3.41 22.08
N ARG A 222 13.32 4.16 22.71
CA ARG A 222 13.62 5.52 23.16
C ARG A 222 14.65 5.56 24.29
N ASN A 223 14.71 4.53 25.12
CA ASN A 223 15.70 4.43 26.20
C ASN A 223 17.07 3.93 25.71
N SER A 224 17.11 3.00 24.76
CA SER A 224 18.37 2.35 24.32
C SER A 224 18.99 3.01 23.09
N VAL A 225 18.18 3.37 22.09
CA VAL A 225 18.64 4.00 20.85
C VAL A 225 18.58 5.53 20.92
N GLY A 226 17.56 6.07 21.63
CA GLY A 226 17.37 7.51 21.80
C GLY A 226 16.40 8.14 20.82
N TRP A 227 16.65 9.44 20.50
CA TRP A 227 15.70 10.30 19.79
C TRP A 227 16.19 10.74 18.40
N ASP A 228 17.40 10.37 18.01
CA ASP A 228 18.03 10.82 16.77
C ASP A 228 17.54 10.09 15.51
N PHE A 229 16.47 9.29 15.66
CA PHE A 229 15.79 8.66 14.52
C PHE A 229 14.27 8.85 14.61
N GLU A 230 13.63 8.90 13.47
CA GLU A 230 12.20 9.02 13.34
C GLU A 230 11.54 7.64 13.41
N MET A 231 10.84 7.37 14.50
CA MET A 231 10.19 6.10 14.75
C MET A 231 8.76 6.10 14.21
N LEU A 232 8.42 5.09 13.41
CA LEU A 232 7.10 4.88 12.85
C LEU A 232 6.51 3.56 13.33
N HIS A 233 5.19 3.46 13.37
CA HIS A 233 4.52 2.20 13.68
C HIS A 233 3.23 2.08 12.88
N ASP A 234 2.97 0.86 12.40
CA ASP A 234 1.83 0.52 11.60
C ASP A 234 0.90 -0.40 12.39
N VAL A 235 -0.31 0.08 12.64
CA VAL A 235 -1.33 -0.66 13.40
C VAL A 235 -2.08 -1.64 12.49
N HIS A 236 -2.13 -1.38 11.18
CA HIS A 236 -2.81 -2.21 10.20
C HIS A 236 -4.28 -2.48 10.55
N GLU A 237 -5.00 -1.45 11.03
CA GLU A 237 -6.42 -1.53 11.42
C GLU A 237 -6.82 -2.70 12.33
N ARG A 238 -5.86 -3.33 13.01
CA ARG A 238 -6.06 -4.60 13.74
C ARG A 238 -6.81 -4.46 15.06
N ILE A 239 -7.10 -3.24 15.47
CA ILE A 239 -7.66 -2.97 16.81
C ILE A 239 -9.02 -2.29 16.73
N PRO A 240 -9.91 -2.54 17.70
CA PRO A 240 -11.16 -1.80 17.77
C PRO A 240 -10.92 -0.29 17.85
N PRO A 241 -11.72 0.54 17.16
CA PRO A 241 -11.47 1.98 17.05
C PRO A 241 -11.29 2.71 18.38
N ILE A 242 -12.05 2.34 19.40
CA ILE A 242 -11.92 2.98 20.72
C ILE A 242 -10.56 2.69 21.38
N LEU A 243 -9.97 1.54 21.12
CA LEU A 243 -8.60 1.23 21.59
C LEU A 243 -7.55 1.98 20.76
N GLY A 244 -7.82 2.25 19.48
CA GLY A 244 -6.96 3.10 18.66
C GLY A 244 -6.90 4.54 19.19
N VAL A 245 -8.04 5.11 19.57
CA VAL A 245 -8.08 6.44 20.20
C VAL A 245 -7.24 6.47 21.49
N TRP A 246 -7.40 5.47 22.34
CA TRP A 246 -6.60 5.33 23.55
C TRP A 246 -5.10 5.17 23.23
N PHE A 247 -4.77 4.32 22.27
CA PHE A 247 -3.39 4.04 21.90
C PHE A 247 -2.67 5.27 21.34
N ALA A 248 -3.30 6.00 20.44
CA ALA A 248 -2.74 7.22 19.89
C ALA A 248 -2.37 8.24 20.98
N LYS A 249 -3.21 8.35 22.03
CA LYS A 249 -2.93 9.20 23.17
C LYS A 249 -1.77 8.68 24.05
N GLU A 250 -1.74 7.36 24.31
CA GLU A 250 -0.70 6.75 25.15
C GLU A 250 0.70 6.85 24.55
N VAL A 251 0.80 6.82 23.22
CA VAL A 251 2.10 6.84 22.51
C VAL A 251 2.61 8.23 22.20
N GLU A 252 1.83 9.27 22.44
CA GLU A 252 2.20 10.68 22.20
C GLU A 252 3.56 11.05 22.85
N LYS A 253 3.82 10.55 24.04
CA LYS A 253 5.07 10.76 24.79
C LYS A 253 6.31 10.20 24.08
N TYR A 254 6.16 9.25 23.17
CA TYR A 254 7.26 8.68 22.40
C TYR A 254 7.56 9.45 21.11
N GLN A 255 6.78 10.47 20.78
CA GLN A 255 6.96 11.32 19.61
C GLN A 255 7.24 10.52 18.34
N LEU A 256 6.28 9.68 17.97
CA LEU A 256 6.35 8.94 16.71
C LEU A 256 6.30 9.90 15.53
N PHE A 257 7.02 9.60 14.47
CA PHE A 257 6.89 10.33 13.22
C PHE A 257 5.46 10.22 12.68
N PHE A 258 4.88 9.02 12.74
CA PHE A 258 3.43 8.79 12.63
C PHE A 258 3.00 7.42 13.16
N LEU A 259 1.70 7.31 13.45
CA LEU A 259 0.97 6.05 13.51
C LEU A 259 0.25 5.83 12.19
N GLU A 260 0.49 4.68 11.58
CA GLU A 260 -0.09 4.29 10.30
C GLU A 260 -1.28 3.37 10.50
N ASP A 261 -2.31 3.52 9.64
CA ASP A 261 -3.51 2.69 9.53
C ASP A 261 -4.14 2.35 10.89
N LEU A 262 -4.37 3.41 11.67
CA LEU A 262 -4.93 3.29 13.01
C LEU A 262 -6.35 2.70 13.00
N PHE A 263 -7.13 3.02 11.97
CA PHE A 263 -8.49 2.55 11.74
C PHE A 263 -8.68 2.10 10.31
N SER A 264 -9.71 1.27 10.09
CA SER A 264 -10.15 0.93 8.74
C SER A 264 -10.85 2.13 8.05
N PRO A 265 -10.94 2.15 6.72
CA PRO A 265 -11.68 3.19 5.99
C PRO A 265 -13.16 3.28 6.38
N GLU A 266 -13.74 2.19 6.87
CA GLU A 266 -15.11 2.12 7.37
C GLU A 266 -15.30 2.88 8.69
N ASP A 267 -14.20 3.13 9.42
CA ASP A 267 -14.19 3.76 10.74
C ASP A 267 -13.58 5.18 10.75
N ASN A 268 -13.51 5.83 9.60
CA ASN A 268 -12.93 7.18 9.42
C ASN A 268 -13.46 8.23 10.42
N GLN A 269 -14.70 8.09 10.91
CA GLN A 269 -15.29 9.02 11.89
C GLN A 269 -14.53 9.06 13.22
N TYR A 270 -13.79 8.02 13.59
CA TYR A 270 -13.01 7.97 14.82
C TYR A 270 -11.77 8.86 14.81
N PHE A 271 -11.26 9.24 13.65
CA PHE A 271 -10.13 10.18 13.57
C PHE A 271 -10.44 11.54 14.20
N LYS A 272 -11.70 12.00 14.20
CA LYS A 272 -12.11 13.20 14.94
C LYS A 272 -11.88 13.05 16.45
N MET A 273 -12.11 11.85 16.99
CA MET A 273 -11.86 11.58 18.42
C MET A 273 -10.38 11.62 18.72
N VAL A 274 -9.53 11.07 17.84
CA VAL A 274 -8.06 11.14 17.99
C VAL A 274 -7.60 12.59 18.03
N ARG A 275 -8.01 13.40 17.03
CA ARG A 275 -7.62 14.82 16.94
C ARG A 275 -8.04 15.65 18.16
N ASN A 276 -9.15 15.30 18.78
CA ASN A 276 -9.62 15.98 20.00
C ASN A 276 -8.87 15.57 21.26
N GLN A 277 -8.04 14.52 21.24
CA GLN A 277 -7.43 13.96 22.44
C GLN A 277 -5.90 13.95 22.45
N CYS A 278 -5.25 13.97 21.29
CA CYS A 278 -3.79 13.94 21.20
C CYS A 278 -3.27 14.60 19.91
N SER A 279 -1.98 14.89 19.93
CA SER A 279 -1.21 15.44 18.81
C SER A 279 -0.35 14.40 18.06
N THR A 280 -0.50 13.13 18.37
CA THR A 280 0.21 12.05 17.66
C THR A 280 -0.06 12.13 16.16
N PRO A 281 0.98 12.26 15.33
CA PRO A 281 0.80 12.31 13.89
C PRO A 281 0.23 11.01 13.34
N ILE A 282 -0.69 11.11 12.39
CA ILE A 282 -1.42 9.99 11.79
C ILE A 282 -1.13 9.92 10.30
N ALA A 283 -0.78 8.72 9.83
CA ALA A 283 -0.70 8.37 8.43
C ALA A 283 -1.83 7.40 8.07
N MET A 284 -2.46 7.60 6.91
CA MET A 284 -3.52 6.73 6.42
C MET A 284 -3.56 6.74 4.89
N GLY A 285 -4.00 5.65 4.28
CA GLY A 285 -4.35 5.72 2.88
C GLY A 285 -4.15 4.47 2.04
N GLU A 286 -3.39 3.46 2.46
CA GLU A 286 -3.13 2.29 1.63
C GLU A 286 -4.41 1.49 1.30
N LEU A 287 -5.42 1.58 2.16
CA LEU A 287 -6.70 0.90 1.99
C LEU A 287 -7.75 1.71 1.22
N TRP A 288 -7.50 2.99 0.98
CA TRP A 288 -8.47 3.83 0.28
C TRP A 288 -8.61 3.46 -1.20
N ASN A 289 -9.86 3.44 -1.64
CA ASN A 289 -10.23 3.06 -2.98
C ASN A 289 -10.88 4.20 -3.78
N ASN A 290 -11.39 5.22 -3.11
CA ASN A 290 -12.17 6.26 -3.78
C ASN A 290 -12.06 7.65 -3.11
N PRO A 291 -12.39 8.72 -3.85
CA PRO A 291 -12.32 10.09 -3.34
C PRO A 291 -13.19 10.37 -2.11
N HIS A 292 -14.30 9.66 -1.96
CA HIS A 292 -15.23 9.87 -0.84
C HIS A 292 -14.64 9.44 0.51
N GLU A 293 -13.68 8.52 0.50
CA GLU A 293 -12.92 8.13 1.68
C GLU A 293 -11.82 9.17 2.01
N VAL A 294 -11.15 9.67 0.99
CA VAL A 294 -9.95 10.52 1.11
C VAL A 294 -10.29 11.99 1.41
N ILE A 295 -11.19 12.57 0.62
CA ILE A 295 -11.47 14.01 0.65
C ILE A 295 -11.90 14.51 2.04
N PRO A 296 -12.80 13.85 2.78
CA PRO A 296 -13.16 14.27 4.13
C PRO A 296 -11.96 14.28 5.09
N MET A 297 -11.07 13.30 4.96
CA MET A 297 -9.89 13.17 5.82
C MET A 297 -8.91 14.33 5.61
N ILE A 298 -8.70 14.72 4.35
CA ILE A 298 -7.87 15.85 3.97
C ILE A 298 -8.54 17.17 4.37
N LYS A 299 -9.81 17.36 3.99
CA LYS A 299 -10.56 18.59 4.22
C LYS A 299 -10.67 18.96 5.69
N ASP A 300 -10.99 17.99 6.54
CA ASP A 300 -11.20 18.18 7.96
C ASP A 300 -9.88 18.05 8.77
N ARG A 301 -8.73 17.90 8.09
CA ARG A 301 -7.38 17.75 8.69
C ARG A 301 -7.32 16.65 9.76
N LEU A 302 -7.87 15.49 9.42
CA LEU A 302 -7.96 14.37 10.34
C LEU A 302 -6.69 13.49 10.37
N ILE A 303 -5.84 13.65 9.38
CA ILE A 303 -4.54 12.96 9.23
C ILE A 303 -3.45 13.98 8.93
N ASP A 304 -2.19 13.58 9.05
CA ASP A 304 -1.02 14.44 8.80
C ASP A 304 -0.25 13.98 7.57
N PHE A 305 -0.28 12.68 7.29
CA PHE A 305 0.40 12.07 6.16
C PHE A 305 -0.57 11.23 5.35
N ILE A 306 -0.46 11.35 4.03
CA ILE A 306 -1.26 10.56 3.09
C ILE A 306 -0.39 9.46 2.52
N ARG A 307 -0.80 8.20 2.74
CA ARG A 307 -0.10 6.99 2.32
C ARG A 307 -0.93 6.19 1.34
N ILE A 308 -1.02 6.70 0.12
CA ILE A 308 -1.85 6.10 -0.93
C ILE A 308 -1.04 5.12 -1.77
N HIS A 309 -1.57 3.93 -1.97
CA HIS A 309 -1.15 3.04 -3.04
C HIS A 309 -1.70 3.53 -4.39
N MET A 310 -0.82 3.93 -5.30
CA MET A 310 -1.21 4.40 -6.62
C MET A 310 -2.05 3.35 -7.37
N SER A 311 -1.70 2.07 -7.24
CA SER A 311 -2.47 0.98 -7.85
C SER A 311 -3.88 0.87 -7.26
N GLN A 312 -4.01 1.00 -5.94
CA GLN A 312 -5.27 0.85 -5.22
C GLN A 312 -6.30 1.93 -5.54
N ILE A 313 -5.86 3.15 -5.84
CA ILE A 313 -6.75 4.26 -6.19
C ILE A 313 -7.01 4.39 -7.70
N GLY A 314 -6.45 3.51 -8.53
CA GLY A 314 -6.72 3.48 -9.97
C GLY A 314 -5.69 4.21 -10.85
N GLY A 315 -4.46 4.44 -10.37
CA GLY A 315 -3.34 4.90 -11.19
C GLY A 315 -2.97 6.38 -11.05
N ILE A 316 -2.10 6.82 -11.93
CA ILE A 316 -1.53 8.19 -11.97
C ILE A 316 -2.61 9.25 -12.18
N THR A 317 -3.56 8.97 -13.08
CA THR A 317 -4.66 9.90 -13.39
C THR A 317 -5.47 10.27 -12.15
N GLN A 318 -5.76 9.30 -11.30
CA GLN A 318 -6.48 9.57 -10.05
C GLN A 318 -5.57 10.20 -8.99
N LEU A 319 -4.33 9.72 -8.85
CA LEU A 319 -3.36 10.26 -7.90
C LEU A 319 -3.15 11.77 -8.11
N ARG A 320 -3.02 12.23 -9.36
CA ARG A 320 -2.89 13.66 -9.69
C ARG A 320 -4.04 14.51 -9.14
N LYS A 321 -5.25 13.99 -9.18
CA LYS A 321 -6.43 14.70 -8.66
C LYS A 321 -6.34 14.86 -7.14
N TYR A 322 -5.83 13.86 -6.42
CA TYR A 322 -5.60 13.96 -4.97
C TYR A 322 -4.47 14.92 -4.65
N GLN A 323 -3.34 14.88 -5.37
CA GLN A 323 -2.22 15.79 -5.16
C GLN A 323 -2.60 17.26 -5.31
N GLN A 324 -3.54 17.59 -6.21
CA GLN A 324 -4.06 18.94 -6.33
C GLN A 324 -4.80 19.39 -5.06
N TRP A 325 -5.55 18.51 -4.42
CA TRP A 325 -6.20 18.81 -3.14
C TRP A 325 -5.19 18.95 -2.00
N GLU A 326 -4.18 18.08 -1.95
CA GLU A 326 -3.11 18.11 -0.93
C GLU A 326 -2.32 19.41 -0.99
N SER A 327 -1.95 19.87 -2.17
CA SER A 327 -1.17 21.10 -2.35
C SER A 327 -1.89 22.33 -1.84
N TYR A 328 -3.21 22.38 -1.96
CA TYR A 328 -4.03 23.46 -1.40
C TYR A 328 -4.03 23.46 0.13
N LEU A 329 -3.86 22.30 0.76
CA LEU A 329 -3.95 22.13 2.21
C LEU A 329 -2.60 21.96 2.89
N MET A 330 -1.51 22.01 2.13
CA MET A 330 -0.12 21.89 2.61
C MET A 330 0.14 20.58 3.39
N TYR A 331 -0.40 19.46 2.91
CA TYR A 331 -0.07 18.13 3.44
C TYR A 331 1.28 17.64 2.96
N VAL A 332 1.94 16.85 3.80
CA VAL A 332 3.12 16.09 3.39
C VAL A 332 2.67 14.75 2.80
N GLN A 333 2.91 14.56 1.52
CA GLN A 333 2.66 13.30 0.86
C GLN A 333 3.86 12.37 1.05
N LEU A 334 3.61 11.19 1.60
CA LEU A 334 4.51 10.06 1.56
C LEU A 334 3.94 9.07 0.54
N GLY A 335 4.49 9.08 -0.67
CA GLY A 335 4.17 8.06 -1.66
C GLY A 335 4.61 6.70 -1.13
N MET A 336 3.67 5.73 -1.04
CA MET A 336 4.06 4.34 -1.06
C MET A 336 4.31 3.93 -2.51
N GLY A 337 5.60 3.74 -2.86
CA GLY A 337 5.85 2.68 -3.80
C GLY A 337 5.46 1.38 -3.09
N GLN A 338 4.69 0.50 -3.73
CA GLN A 338 4.79 -0.91 -3.36
C GLN A 338 6.27 -1.22 -3.25
N GLU A 339 6.64 -2.02 -2.25
CA GLU A 339 8.03 -2.44 -2.07
C GLU A 339 8.60 -2.85 -3.43
N ILE A 340 9.16 -1.87 -4.16
CA ILE A 340 9.98 -2.15 -5.33
C ILE A 340 11.31 -2.60 -4.74
N HIS A 341 11.31 -3.84 -4.28
CA HIS A 341 12.54 -4.56 -4.08
C HIS A 341 13.06 -4.88 -5.49
N HIS A 342 14.01 -4.07 -5.92
CA HIS A 342 14.82 -4.24 -7.12
C HIS A 342 14.14 -3.91 -8.47
N LEU A 343 14.27 -2.67 -8.90
CA LEU A 343 14.66 -2.34 -10.26
C LEU A 343 16.00 -1.60 -10.25
#